data_f61343a2e0866a695d2c44a25681df85
#
_entry.id   f61343a2e0866a695d2c44a25681df85
#
_cell.length_a   1.000
_cell.length_b   1.000
_cell.length_c   1.000
_cell.angle_alpha   90.00
_cell.angle_beta   90.00
_cell.angle_gamma   90.00
#
_symmetry.space_group_name_H-M   'P 1'
#
loop_
_entity.id
_entity.type
_entity.pdbx_description
1 polymer ?
#
loop_
_entity_poly.entity_id
_entity_poly.type
_entity_poly.pdbx_seq_one_letter_code
_entity_poly.pdbx_strand_id
1 'polypeptide(L)'
;ELWGSFLRGMPEDFQGRSGPSHAEWAVYLALTLYALHQQGEENISMNEKGCTLGRAVRLLAQNSAAAAQDWTESSVLRRFNALATADSMPEVSHYLRGMVQLFRGNEPKLKLDYPRLAVELYRFQLPDQAANVRLQWGRDLYQMNADTPETEEKEN
;
A
#
# COMPACT_ATOMS: atom_id res chain seq x y z
N GLU A 1 22.97 -5.23 9.04
CA GLU A 1 23.39 -6.18 7.96
C GLU A 1 22.30 -6.39 6.90
N LEU A 2 21.01 -6.36 7.23
CA LEU A 2 19.90 -6.52 6.27
C LEU A 2 19.81 -5.39 5.24
N TRP A 3 20.11 -4.14 5.63
CA TRP A 3 20.06 -2.98 4.75
C TRP A 3 20.88 -3.13 3.49
N GLY A 4 22.13 -3.64 3.60
CA GLY A 4 23.02 -3.81 2.46
C GLY A 4 22.52 -4.79 1.39
N SER A 5 21.72 -5.78 1.79
CA SER A 5 21.12 -6.72 0.86
C SER A 5 19.96 -6.12 0.09
N PHE A 6 19.11 -5.34 0.78
CA PHE A 6 17.93 -4.71 0.18
C PHE A 6 18.27 -3.53 -0.74
N LEU A 7 19.39 -2.85 -0.46
CA LEU A 7 19.78 -1.64 -1.21
C LEU A 7 20.84 -1.91 -2.28
N ARG A 8 21.18 -3.18 -2.51
CA ARG A 8 22.14 -3.56 -3.56
C ARG A 8 21.63 -3.11 -4.94
N GLY A 9 22.40 -2.27 -5.60
CA GLY A 9 22.07 -1.70 -6.92
C GLY A 9 21.31 -0.38 -6.86
N MET A 10 21.05 0.17 -5.68
CA MET A 10 20.51 1.53 -5.55
C MET A 10 21.55 2.55 -6.04
N PRO A 11 21.18 3.52 -6.93
CA PRO A 11 22.07 4.58 -7.36
C PRO A 11 22.62 5.39 -6.18
N GLU A 12 23.88 5.84 -6.29
CA GLU A 12 24.56 6.57 -5.20
C GLU A 12 23.82 7.86 -4.78
N ASP A 13 23.15 8.53 -5.72
CA ASP A 13 22.37 9.73 -5.46
C ASP A 13 21.19 9.52 -4.48
N PHE A 14 20.74 8.29 -4.34
CA PHE A 14 19.67 7.91 -3.41
C PHE A 14 20.17 7.34 -2.09
N GLN A 15 21.47 7.12 -1.95
CA GLN A 15 22.07 6.57 -0.73
C GLN A 15 22.27 7.66 0.33
N GLY A 16 21.99 7.31 1.58
CA GLY A 16 22.22 8.18 2.73
C GLY A 16 23.71 8.25 3.10
N ARG A 17 24.20 9.41 3.53
CA ARG A 17 25.61 9.61 3.93
C ARG A 17 25.85 9.36 5.43
N SER A 18 24.91 9.72 6.27
CA SER A 18 25.03 9.62 7.75
C SER A 18 23.92 8.80 8.40
N GLY A 19 23.01 8.26 7.61
CA GLY A 19 21.87 7.44 7.99
C GLY A 19 21.02 7.13 6.77
N PRO A 20 19.97 6.32 6.90
CA PRO A 20 19.11 5.98 5.76
C PRO A 20 18.48 7.23 5.13
N SER A 21 18.61 7.35 3.81
CA SER A 21 17.89 8.37 3.03
C SER A 21 16.39 8.10 2.98
N HIS A 22 15.61 9.09 2.53
CA HIS A 22 14.17 8.89 2.30
C HIS A 22 13.89 7.76 1.29
N ALA A 23 14.73 7.64 0.25
CA ALA A 23 14.59 6.57 -0.73
C ALA A 23 14.92 5.20 -0.13
N GLU A 24 16.00 5.11 0.65
CA GLU A 24 16.37 3.87 1.35
C GLU A 24 15.28 3.42 2.31
N TRP A 25 14.71 4.32 3.10
CA TRP A 25 13.57 4.02 3.97
C TRP A 25 12.37 3.50 3.19
N ALA A 26 12.00 4.19 2.10
CA ALA A 26 10.85 3.82 1.29
C ALA A 26 11.02 2.42 0.67
N VAL A 27 12.18 2.14 0.07
CA VAL A 27 12.48 0.85 -0.55
C VAL A 27 12.54 -0.26 0.50
N TYR A 28 13.23 -0.02 1.61
CA TYR A 28 13.32 -0.99 2.70
C TYR A 28 11.93 -1.36 3.24
N LEU A 29 11.10 -0.36 3.52
CA LEU A 29 9.75 -0.60 4.03
C LEU A 29 8.88 -1.35 3.01
N ALA A 30 8.89 -0.93 1.74
CA ALA A 30 8.12 -1.60 0.69
C ALA A 30 8.54 -3.07 0.52
N LEU A 31 9.84 -3.37 0.51
CA LEU A 31 10.36 -4.73 0.39
C LEU A 31 10.04 -5.60 1.61
N THR A 32 10.14 -5.07 2.81
CA THR A 32 9.80 -5.81 4.03
C THR A 32 8.30 -6.10 4.11
N LEU A 33 7.46 -5.17 3.70
CA LEU A 33 6.02 -5.37 3.61
C LEU A 33 5.65 -6.38 2.52
N TYR A 34 6.32 -6.32 1.36
CA TYR A 34 6.14 -7.32 0.30
C TYR A 34 6.52 -8.72 0.79
N ALA A 35 7.67 -8.87 1.44
CA ALA A 35 8.12 -10.15 1.98
C ALA A 35 7.11 -10.72 3.00
N LEU A 36 6.57 -9.87 3.88
CA LEU A 36 5.50 -10.25 4.79
C LEU A 36 4.24 -10.68 4.05
N HIS A 37 3.84 -9.94 3.02
CA HIS A 37 2.63 -10.20 2.23
C HIS A 37 2.75 -11.49 1.43
N GLN A 38 3.92 -11.76 0.86
CA GLN A 38 4.23 -12.94 0.05
C GLN A 38 4.43 -14.21 0.87
N GLN A 39 4.66 -14.10 2.18
CA GLN A 39 4.97 -15.24 3.04
C GLN A 39 3.86 -16.30 2.99
N GLY A 40 4.22 -17.52 2.60
CA GLY A 40 3.29 -18.64 2.48
C GLY A 40 2.56 -18.73 1.12
N GLU A 41 2.76 -17.77 0.22
CA GLU A 41 2.19 -17.78 -1.12
C GLU A 41 3.27 -18.13 -2.15
N GLU A 42 3.25 -19.38 -2.62
CA GLU A 42 4.29 -19.90 -3.54
C GLU A 42 3.88 -19.74 -5.01
N ASN A 43 2.58 -19.75 -5.30
CA ASN A 43 2.08 -19.85 -6.67
C ASN A 43 1.51 -18.55 -7.23
N ILE A 44 1.30 -17.55 -6.38
CA ILE A 44 0.75 -16.25 -6.78
C ILE A 44 1.60 -15.12 -6.21
N SER A 45 1.78 -14.06 -7.01
CA SER A 45 2.45 -12.85 -6.52
C SER A 45 1.47 -11.97 -5.78
N MET A 46 1.88 -11.47 -4.62
CA MET A 46 1.14 -10.43 -3.88
C MET A 46 1.41 -9.02 -4.42
N ASN A 47 2.32 -8.88 -5.38
CA ASN A 47 2.52 -7.65 -6.13
C ASN A 47 1.73 -7.67 -7.43
N GLU A 48 0.90 -6.65 -7.66
CA GLU A 48 0.15 -6.48 -8.90
C GLU A 48 0.02 -5.00 -9.24
N LYS A 49 0.47 -4.64 -10.45
CA LYS A 49 0.39 -3.27 -10.95
C LYS A 49 -1.04 -2.76 -10.96
N GLY A 50 -1.25 -1.55 -10.45
CA GLY A 50 -2.55 -0.90 -10.37
C GLY A 50 -3.39 -1.26 -9.14
N CYS A 51 -2.99 -2.25 -8.33
CA CYS A 51 -3.61 -2.52 -7.04
C CYS A 51 -3.17 -1.51 -5.99
N THR A 52 -3.80 -0.34 -5.96
CA THR A 52 -3.44 0.76 -5.07
C THR A 52 -3.79 0.44 -3.61
N LEU A 53 -3.10 1.10 -2.67
CA LEU A 53 -3.38 0.95 -1.24
C LEU A 53 -4.84 1.29 -0.91
N GLY A 54 -5.35 2.42 -1.40
CA GLY A 54 -6.73 2.84 -1.14
C GLY A 54 -7.77 1.83 -1.66
N ARG A 55 -7.53 1.27 -2.86
CA ARG A 55 -8.40 0.22 -3.44
C ARG A 55 -8.39 -1.05 -2.58
N ALA A 56 -7.21 -1.52 -2.18
CA ALA A 56 -7.10 -2.71 -1.33
C ALA A 56 -7.78 -2.53 0.03
N VAL A 57 -7.63 -1.36 0.64
CA VAL A 57 -8.30 -0.99 1.90
C VAL A 57 -9.82 -1.01 1.72
N ARG A 58 -10.35 -0.45 0.64
CA ARG A 58 -11.78 -0.47 0.36
C ARG A 58 -12.32 -1.89 0.23
N LEU A 59 -11.67 -2.72 -0.57
CA LEU A 59 -12.08 -4.12 -0.75
C LEU A 59 -12.05 -4.88 0.57
N LEU A 60 -11.01 -4.69 1.39
CA LEU A 60 -10.94 -5.28 2.73
C LEU A 60 -12.09 -4.80 3.62
N ALA A 61 -12.38 -3.50 3.62
CA ALA A 61 -13.46 -2.93 4.43
C ALA A 61 -14.83 -3.46 3.99
N GLN A 62 -15.08 -3.55 2.69
CA GLN A 62 -16.31 -4.11 2.14
C GLN A 62 -16.49 -5.60 2.48
N ASN A 63 -15.40 -6.38 2.38
CA ASN A 63 -15.42 -7.81 2.71
C ASN A 63 -15.58 -8.06 4.21
N SER A 64 -15.14 -7.13 5.05
CA SER A 64 -15.19 -7.24 6.51
C SER A 64 -16.49 -6.68 7.11
N ALA A 65 -17.25 -5.92 6.34
CA ALA A 65 -18.53 -5.37 6.79
C ALA A 65 -19.62 -6.44 6.76
N ALA A 66 -20.47 -6.46 7.80
CA ALA A 66 -21.70 -7.25 7.73
C ALA A 66 -22.63 -6.70 6.63
N ALA A 67 -23.43 -7.56 6.02
CA ALA A 67 -24.23 -7.25 4.83
C ALA A 67 -25.16 -6.01 4.96
N ALA A 68 -25.42 -5.54 6.19
CA ALA A 68 -26.26 -4.38 6.50
C ALA A 68 -25.47 -3.19 7.07
N GLN A 69 -24.13 -3.31 7.18
CA GLN A 69 -23.29 -2.29 7.80
C GLN A 69 -22.59 -1.47 6.72
N ASP A 70 -22.55 -0.14 6.90
CA ASP A 70 -21.75 0.73 6.04
C ASP A 70 -20.25 0.44 6.24
N TRP A 71 -19.57 0.04 5.17
CA TRP A 71 -18.14 -0.26 5.19
C TRP A 71 -17.29 0.95 5.61
N THR A 72 -17.82 2.19 5.43
CA THR A 72 -17.13 3.42 5.84
C THR A 72 -17.01 3.57 7.36
N GLU A 73 -17.81 2.87 8.13
CA GLU A 73 -17.74 2.83 9.60
C GLU A 73 -16.88 1.68 10.13
N SER A 74 -16.26 0.89 9.24
CA SER A 74 -15.49 -0.29 9.61
C SER A 74 -14.23 0.03 10.43
N SER A 75 -13.76 -0.95 11.19
CA SER A 75 -12.48 -0.86 11.90
C SER A 75 -11.29 -0.73 10.94
N VAL A 76 -11.44 -1.21 9.71
CA VAL A 76 -10.43 -1.09 8.65
C VAL A 76 -10.25 0.38 8.28
N LEU A 77 -11.33 1.13 8.10
CA LEU A 77 -11.27 2.56 7.81
C LEU A 77 -10.64 3.38 8.95
N ARG A 78 -10.93 3.02 10.20
CA ARG A 78 -10.27 3.68 11.35
C ARG A 78 -8.76 3.48 11.32
N ARG A 79 -8.28 2.27 10.96
CA ARG A 79 -6.84 1.98 10.81
C ARG A 79 -6.22 2.73 9.62
N PHE A 80 -6.93 2.80 8.52
CA PHE A 80 -6.49 3.57 7.36
C PHE A 80 -6.40 5.06 7.67
N ASN A 81 -7.36 5.63 8.39
CA ASN A 81 -7.33 7.03 8.82
C ASN A 81 -6.14 7.29 9.75
N ALA A 82 -5.83 6.38 10.65
CA ALA A 82 -4.63 6.48 11.49
C ALA A 82 -3.34 6.47 10.64
N LEU A 83 -3.25 5.60 9.63
CA LEU A 83 -2.14 5.61 8.67
C LEU A 83 -2.06 6.95 7.93
N ALA A 84 -3.17 7.46 7.40
CA ALA A 84 -3.21 8.70 6.63
C ALA A 84 -2.84 9.94 7.47
N THR A 85 -3.01 9.89 8.78
CA THR A 85 -2.68 10.97 9.72
C THR A 85 -1.37 10.74 10.47
N ALA A 86 -0.64 9.67 10.19
CA ALA A 86 0.66 9.38 10.83
C ALA A 86 1.69 10.48 10.54
N ASP A 87 2.45 10.85 11.55
CA ASP A 87 3.44 11.94 11.48
C ASP A 87 4.88 11.46 11.35
N SER A 88 5.12 10.16 11.47
CA SER A 88 6.46 9.58 11.42
C SER A 88 6.51 8.28 10.61
N MET A 89 7.67 7.98 10.05
CA MET A 89 7.88 6.72 9.31
C MET A 89 7.76 5.46 10.18
N PRO A 90 8.22 5.43 11.45
CA PRO A 90 7.92 4.30 12.34
C PRO A 90 6.42 4.06 12.53
N GLU A 91 5.64 5.11 12.63
CA GLU A 91 4.18 5.03 12.75
C GLU A 91 3.52 4.54 11.47
N VAL A 92 3.92 5.10 10.31
CA VAL A 92 3.51 4.61 8.99
C VAL A 92 3.82 3.12 8.82
N SER A 93 5.04 2.70 9.18
CA SER A 93 5.46 1.30 9.14
C SER A 93 4.57 0.40 10.00
N HIS A 94 4.24 0.83 11.20
CA HIS A 94 3.36 0.11 12.12
C HIS A 94 1.96 -0.12 11.52
N TYR A 95 1.32 0.93 11.03
CA TYR A 95 -0.01 0.84 10.44
C TYR A 95 -0.03 0.04 9.13
N LEU A 96 0.94 0.25 8.24
CA LEU A 96 1.04 -0.52 6.99
C LEU A 96 1.27 -2.01 7.26
N ARG A 97 2.11 -2.35 8.23
CA ARG A 97 2.34 -3.74 8.61
C ARG A 97 1.04 -4.42 9.06
N GLY A 98 0.28 -3.75 9.93
CA GLY A 98 -1.03 -4.24 10.38
C GLY A 98 -2.00 -4.40 9.21
N MET A 99 -2.01 -3.46 8.27
CA MET A 99 -2.87 -3.51 7.10
C MET A 99 -2.51 -4.68 6.16
N VAL A 100 -1.22 -4.88 5.88
CA VAL A 100 -0.74 -6.00 5.05
C VAL A 100 -1.08 -7.36 5.68
N GLN A 101 -1.02 -7.47 7.00
CA GLN A 101 -1.46 -8.69 7.69
C GLN A 101 -2.95 -8.97 7.48
N LEU A 102 -3.79 -7.93 7.45
CA LEU A 102 -5.21 -8.08 7.13
C LEU A 102 -5.44 -8.47 5.66
N PHE A 103 -4.66 -7.91 4.73
CA PHE A 103 -4.72 -8.29 3.30
C PHE A 103 -4.38 -9.77 3.10
N ARG A 104 -3.36 -10.27 3.80
CA ARG A 104 -3.00 -11.69 3.78
C ARG A 104 -4.11 -12.61 4.26
N GLY A 105 -4.80 -12.20 5.30
CA GLY A 105 -5.89 -12.98 5.91
C GLY A 105 -7.20 -12.94 5.14
N ASN A 106 -7.32 -12.07 4.11
CA ASN A 106 -8.55 -11.92 3.35
C ASN A 106 -8.68 -12.99 2.25
N GLU A 107 -9.91 -13.40 1.96
CA GLU A 107 -10.25 -14.22 0.80
C GLU A 107 -11.38 -13.52 -0.01
N PRO A 108 -11.18 -13.31 -1.32
CA PRO A 108 -9.97 -13.60 -2.10
C PRO A 108 -8.78 -12.75 -1.68
N LYS A 109 -7.56 -13.21 -1.99
CA LYS A 109 -6.31 -12.49 -1.64
C LYS A 109 -6.31 -11.09 -2.21
N LEU A 110 -5.97 -10.10 -1.37
CA LEU A 110 -5.81 -8.72 -1.77
C LEU A 110 -4.33 -8.44 -2.07
N LYS A 111 -4.05 -7.90 -3.24
CA LYS A 111 -2.70 -7.60 -3.72
C LYS A 111 -2.41 -6.10 -3.61
N LEU A 112 -1.14 -5.72 -3.69
CA LEU A 112 -0.68 -4.33 -3.72
C LEU A 112 0.30 -4.08 -4.86
N ASP A 113 0.31 -2.86 -5.38
CA ASP A 113 1.34 -2.34 -6.26
C ASP A 113 2.52 -1.82 -5.43
N TYR A 114 3.47 -2.69 -5.12
CA TYR A 114 4.61 -2.36 -4.25
C TYR A 114 5.59 -1.35 -4.84
N PRO A 115 5.92 -1.36 -6.14
CA PRO A 115 6.69 -0.27 -6.76
C PRO A 115 6.02 1.09 -6.58
N ARG A 116 4.71 1.18 -6.77
CA ARG A 116 3.95 2.41 -6.54
C ARG A 116 3.98 2.80 -5.06
N LEU A 117 3.76 1.86 -4.16
CA LEU A 117 3.82 2.10 -2.72
C LEU A 117 5.19 2.64 -2.28
N ALA A 118 6.29 2.12 -2.85
CA ALA A 118 7.63 2.63 -2.56
C ALA A 118 7.79 4.11 -2.96
N VAL A 119 7.29 4.51 -4.13
CA VAL A 119 7.29 5.90 -4.57
C VAL A 119 6.41 6.78 -3.65
N GLU A 120 5.24 6.29 -3.27
CA GLU A 120 4.34 7.00 -2.34
C GLU A 120 4.99 7.18 -0.97
N LEU A 121 5.66 6.15 -0.43
CA LEU A 121 6.40 6.24 0.84
C LEU A 121 7.59 7.19 0.78
N TYR A 122 8.28 7.25 -0.35
CA TYR A 122 9.32 8.26 -0.57
C TYR A 122 8.74 9.67 -0.49
N ARG A 123 7.67 9.94 -1.25
CA ARG A 123 7.00 11.24 -1.30
C ARG A 123 6.35 11.62 0.03
N PHE A 124 5.85 10.63 0.77
CA PHE A 124 5.25 10.86 2.09
C PHE A 124 6.23 11.49 3.10
N GLN A 125 7.53 11.24 2.95
CA GLN A 125 8.59 11.81 3.78
C GLN A 125 8.95 13.25 3.41
N LEU A 126 8.46 13.75 2.27
CA LEU A 126 8.72 15.11 1.80
C LEU A 126 7.58 16.03 2.24
N PRO A 127 7.86 17.11 3.03
CA PRO A 127 6.79 17.93 3.63
C PRO A 127 5.82 18.53 2.63
N ASP A 128 6.30 18.90 1.45
CA ASP A 128 5.51 19.50 0.36
C ASP A 128 4.71 18.47 -0.45
N GLN A 129 4.99 17.17 -0.30
CA GLN A 129 4.34 16.09 -1.06
C GLN A 129 3.46 15.17 -0.22
N ALA A 130 3.66 15.14 1.08
CA ALA A 130 2.91 14.25 1.99
C ALA A 130 1.38 14.43 1.87
N ALA A 131 0.92 15.67 1.78
CA ALA A 131 -0.51 15.96 1.61
C ALA A 131 -1.08 15.40 0.30
N ASN A 132 -0.29 15.44 -0.79
CA ASN A 132 -0.70 14.89 -2.08
C ASN A 132 -0.81 13.37 -2.03
N VAL A 133 0.10 12.69 -1.32
CA VAL A 133 0.04 11.23 -1.13
C VAL A 133 -1.22 10.85 -0.35
N ARG A 134 -1.49 11.54 0.76
CA ARG A 134 -2.72 11.32 1.56
C ARG A 134 -3.98 11.52 0.74
N LEU A 135 -4.02 12.59 -0.05
CA LEU A 135 -5.15 12.88 -0.94
C LEU A 135 -5.33 11.78 -1.99
N GLN A 136 -4.24 11.29 -2.59
CA GLN A 136 -4.29 10.20 -3.57
C GLN A 136 -4.79 8.90 -2.95
N TRP A 137 -4.32 8.55 -1.76
CA TRP A 137 -4.82 7.38 -1.02
C TRP A 137 -6.32 7.48 -0.74
N GLY A 138 -6.81 8.68 -0.36
CA GLY A 138 -8.23 8.93 -0.16
C GLY A 138 -9.03 8.82 -1.45
N ARG A 139 -8.51 9.35 -2.56
CA ARG A 139 -9.16 9.21 -3.87
C ARG A 139 -9.27 7.75 -4.29
N ASP A 140 -8.19 6.98 -4.19
CA ASP A 140 -8.18 5.56 -4.54
C ASP A 140 -9.13 4.75 -3.65
N LEU A 141 -9.32 5.17 -2.40
CA LEU A 141 -10.28 4.56 -1.47
C LEU A 141 -11.73 4.78 -1.90
N TYR A 142 -12.08 5.99 -2.35
CA TYR A 142 -13.47 6.37 -2.64
C TYR A 142 -13.85 6.31 -4.13
N GLN A 143 -12.89 6.19 -5.05
CA GLN A 143 -13.20 6.07 -6.47
C GLN A 143 -13.92 4.75 -6.75
N MET A 144 -15.15 4.86 -7.24
CA MET A 144 -15.88 3.76 -7.84
C MET A 144 -15.37 3.58 -9.27
N ASN A 145 -14.69 2.45 -9.52
CA ASN A 145 -14.46 1.83 -10.81
C ASN A 145 -14.01 2.69 -12.01
N ALA A 146 -12.70 2.73 -12.22
CA ALA A 146 -12.17 2.89 -13.58
C ALA A 146 -11.83 1.53 -14.26
N ASP A 147 -12.11 0.41 -13.62
CA ASP A 147 -11.74 -0.94 -14.11
C ASP A 147 -12.95 -1.89 -14.17
N THR A 148 -14.02 -1.46 -14.83
CA THR A 148 -14.89 -2.43 -15.50
C THR A 148 -14.39 -2.51 -16.94
N PRO A 149 -13.89 -3.65 -17.43
CA PRO A 149 -13.63 -3.80 -18.87
C PRO A 149 -14.94 -3.52 -19.58
N GLU A 150 -14.94 -2.53 -20.48
CA GLU A 150 -16.02 -2.34 -21.42
C GLU A 150 -16.17 -3.64 -22.20
N THR A 151 -17.24 -4.34 -21.93
CA THR A 151 -17.69 -5.44 -22.77
C THR A 151 -18.05 -4.76 -24.09
N GLU A 152 -17.17 -4.87 -25.09
CA GLU A 152 -17.52 -4.56 -26.47
C GLU A 152 -18.70 -5.45 -26.86
N GLU A 153 -19.90 -4.92 -26.75
CA GLU A 153 -21.05 -5.45 -27.47
C GLU A 153 -20.76 -5.22 -28.95
N LYS A 154 -20.25 -6.28 -29.59
CA LYS A 154 -20.28 -6.36 -31.05
C LYS A 154 -21.73 -6.54 -31.43
N GLU A 155 -22.38 -5.46 -31.82
CA GLU A 155 -23.55 -5.52 -32.65
C GLU A 155 -23.18 -6.18 -33.99
N ASN A 156 -23.87 -7.24 -34.26
CA ASN A 156 -23.85 -7.96 -35.50
C ASN A 156 -25.09 -7.59 -36.32
#